data_8c8879a88104bb5b099ce3779e683cdf
#
_entry.id   8c8879a88104bb5b099ce3779e683cdf
#
_cell.length_a   1.000
_cell.length_b   1.000
_cell.length_c   1.000
_cell.angle_alpha   90.00
_cell.angle_beta   90.00
_cell.angle_gamma   90.00
#
_symmetry.space_group_name_H-M   'P 1'
#
loop_
_entity.id
_entity.type
_entity.pdbx_description
1 polymer ?
#
loop_
_entity_poly.entity_id
_entity_poly.type
_entity_poly.pdbx_seq_one_letter_code
_entity_poly.pdbx_strand_id
1 'polypeptide(L)'
;MTTSATGIGREDLPTFSTILVANRGEIAVRAFRAAFETGAKTVAVYPREDRHCFHRPFADEAVQIGVAGQPVKAYLDIEEIIRAAKQSGADAVYPGYGFLSERAQLARRCAEEGIKFIGPSPETLDLTGDKAAACLLYTSDAAD
;
A
#
# COMPACT_ATOMS: atom_id res chain seq x y z
N MET A 1 16.48 -0.88 -38.78
CA MET A 1 15.15 -0.48 -38.26
C MET A 1 14.98 -1.06 -36.88
N THR A 2 15.20 -0.23 -35.90
CA THR A 2 14.90 -0.59 -34.54
C THR A 2 13.39 -0.52 -34.35
N THR A 3 12.77 -1.65 -34.16
CA THR A 3 11.45 -1.69 -33.55
C THR A 3 11.57 -0.98 -32.21
N SER A 4 11.08 0.26 -32.17
CA SER A 4 10.87 0.89 -30.90
C SER A 4 9.92 -0.02 -30.12
N ALA A 5 10.44 -0.69 -29.12
CA ALA A 5 9.57 -1.17 -28.09
C ALA A 5 8.75 0.05 -27.68
N THR A 6 7.45 0.03 -27.93
CA THR A 6 6.52 0.99 -27.38
C THR A 6 6.52 0.77 -25.88
N GLY A 7 7.65 1.11 -25.25
CA GLY A 7 7.69 1.25 -23.81
C GLY A 7 6.71 2.36 -23.48
N ILE A 8 5.80 2.08 -22.56
CA ILE A 8 5.02 3.10 -21.93
C ILE A 8 6.02 4.18 -21.51
N GLY A 9 5.95 5.33 -22.15
CA GLY A 9 6.84 6.44 -21.82
C GLY A 9 6.63 6.80 -20.35
N ARG A 10 7.65 7.31 -19.68
CA ARG A 10 7.51 7.81 -18.29
C ARG A 10 6.34 8.78 -18.16
N GLU A 11 5.98 9.43 -19.23
CA GLU A 11 4.90 10.41 -19.33
C GLU A 11 3.51 9.75 -19.29
N ASP A 12 3.43 8.47 -19.62
CA ASP A 12 2.16 7.72 -19.65
C ASP A 12 1.87 6.97 -18.36
N LEU A 13 2.81 7.01 -17.38
CA LEU A 13 2.59 6.36 -16.09
C LEU A 13 1.76 7.28 -15.19
N PRO A 14 0.80 6.71 -14.44
CA PRO A 14 0.04 7.49 -13.47
C PRO A 14 1.00 8.10 -12.44
N THR A 15 0.92 9.41 -12.29
CA THR A 15 1.73 10.14 -11.31
C THR A 15 0.87 10.43 -10.09
N PHE A 16 1.42 10.15 -8.90
CA PHE A 16 0.77 10.48 -7.64
C PHE A 16 1.46 11.67 -7.01
N SER A 17 0.69 12.57 -6.41
CA SER A 17 1.23 13.71 -5.68
C SER A 17 1.77 13.31 -4.33
N THR A 18 1.05 12.45 -3.63
CA THR A 18 1.36 12.04 -2.26
C THR A 18 0.99 10.58 -2.05
N ILE A 19 1.96 9.78 -1.62
CA ILE A 19 1.78 8.35 -1.40
C ILE A 19 1.93 8.06 0.10
N LEU A 20 0.89 7.48 0.70
CA LEU A 20 0.95 6.95 2.05
C LEU A 20 1.43 5.50 1.99
N VAL A 21 2.45 5.18 2.76
CA VAL A 21 2.97 3.80 2.88
C VAL A 21 2.43 3.17 4.16
N ALA A 22 1.53 2.21 4.00
CA ALA A 22 0.89 1.50 5.11
C ALA A 22 1.72 0.31 5.56
N ASN A 23 2.95 0.57 5.95
CA ASN A 23 3.89 -0.45 6.42
C ASN A 23 4.97 0.20 7.30
N ARG A 24 5.94 -0.58 7.73
CA ARG A 24 6.99 -0.14 8.64
C ARG A 24 8.36 -0.65 8.20
N GLY A 25 9.41 -0.17 8.88
CA GLY A 25 10.78 -0.65 8.76
C GLY A 25 11.36 -0.48 7.36
N GLU A 26 12.16 -1.41 6.94
CA GLU A 26 12.86 -1.41 5.65
C GLU A 26 11.89 -1.40 4.45
N ILE A 27 10.75 -2.08 4.58
CA ILE A 27 9.71 -2.10 3.53
C ILE A 27 9.23 -0.68 3.27
N ALA A 28 8.94 0.09 4.32
CA ALA A 28 8.50 1.46 4.20
C ALA A 28 9.62 2.36 3.61
N VAL A 29 10.85 2.22 4.07
CA VAL A 29 11.98 3.01 3.58
C VAL A 29 12.21 2.79 2.09
N ARG A 30 12.15 1.56 1.63
CA ARG A 30 12.28 1.23 0.19
C ARG A 30 11.17 1.86 -0.64
N ALA A 31 9.95 1.84 -0.12
CA ALA A 31 8.81 2.48 -0.79
C ALA A 31 8.98 4.00 -0.85
N PHE A 32 9.46 4.64 0.21
CA PHE A 32 9.73 6.09 0.22
C PHE A 32 10.79 6.47 -0.81
N ARG A 33 11.86 5.69 -0.95
CA ARG A 33 12.88 5.93 -1.96
C ARG A 33 12.32 5.85 -3.38
N ALA A 34 11.52 4.82 -3.65
CA ALA A 34 10.88 4.66 -4.96
C ALA A 34 9.93 5.81 -5.26
N ALA A 35 9.14 6.23 -4.29
CA ALA A 35 8.22 7.36 -4.43
C ALA A 35 8.98 8.68 -4.67
N PHE A 36 10.06 8.90 -3.95
CA PHE A 36 10.91 10.08 -4.13
C PHE A 36 11.44 10.18 -5.57
N GLU A 37 11.86 9.08 -6.16
CA GLU A 37 12.33 9.03 -7.54
C GLU A 37 11.25 9.41 -8.55
N THR A 38 9.99 9.22 -8.21
CA THR A 38 8.85 9.63 -9.06
C THR A 38 8.42 11.08 -8.82
N GLY A 39 9.00 11.76 -7.84
CA GLY A 39 8.63 13.11 -7.47
C GLY A 39 7.43 13.22 -6.53
N ALA A 40 6.94 12.11 -5.99
CA ALA A 40 5.83 12.11 -5.06
C ALA A 40 6.29 12.44 -3.63
N LYS A 41 5.42 13.11 -2.89
CA LYS A 41 5.57 13.25 -1.44
C LYS A 41 5.22 11.92 -0.77
N THR A 42 5.82 11.66 0.36
CA THR A 42 5.63 10.42 1.11
C THR A 42 5.07 10.68 2.50
N VAL A 43 4.18 9.79 2.93
CA VAL A 43 3.57 9.83 4.25
C VAL A 43 3.83 8.51 4.95
N ALA A 44 4.47 8.57 6.12
CA ALA A 44 4.64 7.44 7.00
C ALA A 44 3.46 7.37 7.97
N VAL A 45 3.12 6.16 8.40
CA VAL A 45 2.19 5.93 9.49
C VAL A 45 2.91 5.19 10.61
N TYR A 46 2.54 5.47 11.84
CA TYR A 46 3.16 4.84 13.00
C TYR A 46 2.20 4.84 14.18
N PRO A 47 2.12 3.75 14.95
CA PRO A 47 1.44 3.79 16.24
C PRO A 47 2.30 4.54 17.26
N ARG A 48 1.70 4.95 18.36
CA ARG A 48 2.40 5.70 19.42
C ARG A 48 3.70 5.02 19.86
N GLU A 49 3.68 3.70 19.97
CA GLU A 49 4.84 2.90 20.41
C GLU A 49 6.00 2.97 19.40
N ASP A 50 5.69 3.18 18.14
CA ASP A 50 6.68 3.34 17.07
C ASP A 50 7.02 4.80 16.74
N ARG A 51 6.73 5.76 17.63
CA ARG A 51 6.95 7.19 17.37
C ARG A 51 8.41 7.55 17.07
N HIS A 52 9.34 6.71 17.48
CA HIS A 52 10.78 6.84 17.21
C HIS A 52 11.26 5.77 16.22
N CYS A 53 10.36 5.24 15.40
CA CYS A 53 10.68 4.17 14.48
C CYS A 53 11.66 4.59 13.39
N PHE A 54 12.35 3.59 12.86
CA PHE A 54 13.38 3.76 11.84
C PHE A 54 12.85 4.40 10.55
N HIS A 55 11.65 4.06 10.11
CA HIS A 55 11.13 4.50 8.82
C HIS A 55 10.62 5.95 8.81
N ARG A 56 10.17 6.46 9.96
CA ARG A 56 9.53 7.78 10.05
C ARG A 56 10.36 8.94 9.48
N PRO A 57 11.67 9.06 9.77
CA PRO A 57 12.48 10.17 9.27
C PRO A 57 12.68 10.19 7.75
N PHE A 58 12.43 9.08 7.07
CA PHE A 58 12.61 8.96 5.63
C PHE A 58 11.40 9.43 4.82
N ALA A 59 10.30 9.75 5.48
CA ALA A 59 9.10 10.28 4.84
C ALA A 59 9.02 11.80 4.96
N ASP A 60 8.31 12.45 4.04
CA ASP A 60 8.06 13.88 4.09
C ASP A 60 7.13 14.26 5.24
N GLU A 61 6.13 13.44 5.49
CA GLU A 61 5.16 13.60 6.58
C GLU A 61 4.98 12.29 7.33
N ALA A 62 4.49 12.38 8.56
CA ALA A 62 4.18 11.21 9.37
C ALA A 62 2.88 11.44 10.14
N VAL A 63 2.02 10.43 10.17
CA VAL A 63 0.72 10.47 10.86
C VAL A 63 0.66 9.35 11.88
N GLN A 64 0.33 9.69 13.11
CA GLN A 64 0.10 8.70 14.16
C GLN A 64 -1.24 8.00 13.92
N ILE A 65 -1.24 6.69 14.05
CA ILE A 65 -2.43 5.84 13.85
C ILE A 65 -2.70 4.98 15.09
N GLY A 66 -3.96 4.53 15.19
CA GLY A 66 -4.36 3.57 16.21
C GLY A 66 -4.48 4.13 17.62
N VAL A 67 -4.62 3.21 18.56
CA VAL A 67 -4.79 3.47 19.99
C VAL A 67 -3.55 3.00 20.75
N ALA A 68 -3.12 3.75 21.74
CA ALA A 68 -2.00 3.40 22.59
C ALA A 68 -2.20 2.00 23.22
N GLY A 69 -1.15 1.22 23.27
CA GLY A 69 -1.17 -0.16 23.78
C GLY A 69 -1.50 -1.24 22.76
N GLN A 70 -1.83 -0.88 21.51
CA GLN A 70 -2.19 -1.83 20.46
C GLN A 70 -1.46 -1.52 19.14
N PRO A 71 -0.10 -1.59 19.12
CA PRO A 71 0.67 -1.16 17.96
C PRO A 71 0.45 -2.01 16.70
N VAL A 72 0.35 -3.32 16.85
CA VAL A 72 0.11 -4.22 15.69
C VAL A 72 -1.28 -3.97 15.10
N LYS A 73 -2.28 -3.80 15.96
CA LYS A 73 -3.65 -3.53 15.54
C LYS A 73 -3.74 -2.23 14.74
N ALA A 74 -2.95 -1.23 15.08
CA ALA A 74 -2.92 0.05 14.36
C ALA A 74 -2.58 -0.15 12.89
N TYR A 75 -1.57 -0.98 12.58
CA TYR A 75 -1.19 -1.29 11.20
C TYR A 75 -2.22 -2.14 10.46
N LEU A 76 -3.12 -2.80 11.17
CA LEU A 76 -4.17 -3.65 10.61
C LEU A 76 -5.53 -2.97 10.56
N ASP A 77 -5.63 -1.73 11.03
CA ASP A 77 -6.87 -0.97 11.06
C ASP A 77 -7.06 -0.18 9.77
N ILE A 78 -7.94 -0.69 8.92
CA ILE A 78 -8.22 -0.09 7.61
C ILE A 78 -8.71 1.35 7.74
N GLU A 79 -9.64 1.63 8.66
CA GLU A 79 -10.22 2.96 8.84
C GLU A 79 -9.16 3.97 9.33
N GLU A 80 -8.21 3.55 10.16
CA GLU A 80 -7.10 4.40 10.58
C GLU A 80 -6.17 4.75 9.41
N ILE A 81 -5.90 3.81 8.52
CA ILE A 81 -5.12 4.05 7.31
C ILE A 81 -5.85 5.03 6.38
N ILE A 82 -7.14 4.83 6.18
CA ILE A 82 -7.98 5.73 5.36
C ILE A 82 -8.01 7.14 5.98
N ARG A 83 -8.20 7.23 7.30
CA ARG A 83 -8.17 8.52 8.01
C ARG A 83 -6.83 9.24 7.79
N ALA A 84 -5.72 8.53 7.96
CA ALA A 84 -4.39 9.10 7.77
C ALA A 84 -4.17 9.56 6.33
N ALA A 85 -4.64 8.80 5.35
CA ALA A 85 -4.56 9.16 3.94
C ALA A 85 -5.35 10.44 3.64
N LYS A 86 -6.56 10.54 4.17
CA LYS A 86 -7.39 11.74 4.00
C LYS A 86 -6.78 12.96 4.70
N GLN A 87 -6.28 12.79 5.91
CA GLN A 87 -5.66 13.86 6.69
C GLN A 87 -4.42 14.42 6.00
N SER A 88 -3.61 13.58 5.38
CA SER A 88 -2.37 13.97 4.71
C SER A 88 -2.57 14.39 3.26
N GLY A 89 -3.77 14.23 2.72
CA GLY A 89 -4.05 14.51 1.30
C GLY A 89 -3.41 13.49 0.35
N ALA A 90 -3.18 12.27 0.82
CA ALA A 90 -2.63 11.21 -0.02
C ALA A 90 -3.61 10.81 -1.13
N ASP A 91 -3.13 10.71 -2.35
CA ASP A 91 -3.90 10.24 -3.49
C ASP A 91 -3.64 8.76 -3.82
N ALA A 92 -2.67 8.15 -3.13
CA ALA A 92 -2.37 6.73 -3.26
C ALA A 92 -1.94 6.12 -1.92
N VAL A 93 -2.22 4.84 -1.75
CA VAL A 93 -1.79 4.04 -0.59
C VAL A 93 -1.02 2.83 -1.10
N TYR A 94 0.18 2.64 -0.59
CA TYR A 94 1.03 1.49 -0.88
C TYR A 94 1.17 0.63 0.39
N PRO A 95 0.68 -0.62 0.39
CA PRO A 95 0.68 -1.45 1.60
C PRO A 95 1.97 -2.25 1.81
N GLY A 96 2.80 -2.46 0.79
CA GLY A 96 4.00 -3.29 0.87
C GLY A 96 3.70 -4.78 1.02
N TYR A 97 4.40 -5.43 1.93
CA TYR A 97 4.21 -6.84 2.27
C TYR A 97 3.61 -6.98 3.66
N GLY A 98 2.80 -8.03 3.86
CA GLY A 98 2.17 -8.28 5.15
C GLY A 98 1.13 -7.22 5.53
N PHE A 99 0.74 -7.20 6.79
CA PHE A 99 -0.30 -6.29 7.29
C PHE A 99 -1.54 -6.28 6.40
N LEU A 100 -1.87 -5.13 5.81
CA LEU A 100 -3.06 -4.97 4.97
C LEU A 100 -2.83 -5.24 3.48
N SER A 101 -1.62 -5.65 3.08
CA SER A 101 -1.28 -5.85 1.67
C SER A 101 -2.16 -6.89 0.96
N GLU A 102 -2.66 -7.87 1.69
CA GLU A 102 -3.51 -8.95 1.17
C GLU A 102 -5.00 -8.74 1.49
N ARG A 103 -5.36 -7.58 2.04
CA ARG A 103 -6.73 -7.27 2.42
C ARG A 103 -7.46 -6.53 1.31
N ALA A 104 -8.36 -7.22 0.63
CA ALA A 104 -9.21 -6.64 -0.41
C ALA A 104 -10.06 -5.48 0.11
N GLN A 105 -10.42 -5.49 1.39
CA GLN A 105 -11.19 -4.41 2.03
C GLN A 105 -10.47 -3.07 1.99
N LEU A 106 -9.14 -3.05 2.16
CA LEU A 106 -8.38 -1.79 2.06
C LEU A 106 -8.46 -1.24 0.64
N ALA A 107 -8.31 -2.09 -0.37
CA ALA A 107 -8.40 -1.69 -1.77
C ALA A 107 -9.79 -1.11 -2.10
N ARG A 108 -10.86 -1.73 -1.60
CA ARG A 108 -12.24 -1.25 -1.78
C ARG A 108 -12.47 0.09 -1.09
N ARG A 109 -12.00 0.22 0.15
CA ARG A 109 -12.13 1.47 0.90
C ARG A 109 -11.38 2.61 0.23
N CYS A 110 -10.18 2.35 -0.28
CA CYS A 110 -9.43 3.34 -1.05
C CYS A 110 -10.25 3.81 -2.27
N ALA A 111 -10.82 2.87 -3.02
CA ALA A 111 -11.63 3.19 -4.20
C ALA A 111 -12.85 4.05 -3.84
N GLU A 112 -13.55 3.75 -2.73
CA GLU A 112 -14.69 4.54 -2.25
C GLU A 112 -14.30 5.99 -1.91
N GLU A 113 -13.08 6.22 -1.45
CA GLU A 113 -12.58 7.54 -1.09
C GLU A 113 -11.81 8.24 -2.21
N GLY A 114 -11.78 7.66 -3.40
CA GLY A 114 -11.03 8.21 -4.53
C GLY A 114 -9.52 8.12 -4.39
N ILE A 115 -9.04 7.20 -3.57
CA ILE A 115 -7.62 6.96 -3.32
C ILE A 115 -7.19 5.71 -4.11
N LYS A 116 -6.05 5.79 -4.81
CA LYS A 116 -5.54 4.64 -5.54
C LYS A 116 -4.83 3.67 -4.59
N PHE A 117 -5.29 2.43 -4.57
CA PHE A 117 -4.57 1.34 -3.92
C PHE A 117 -3.50 0.82 -4.87
N ILE A 118 -2.23 0.90 -4.46
CA ILE A 118 -1.10 0.42 -5.27
C ILE A 118 -0.91 -1.06 -4.97
N GLY A 119 -1.51 -1.90 -5.79
CA GLY A 119 -1.48 -3.35 -5.62
C GLY A 119 -2.50 -4.04 -6.52
N PRO A 120 -2.71 -5.34 -6.30
CA PRO A 120 -3.69 -6.11 -7.09
C PRO A 120 -5.12 -5.60 -6.90
N SER A 121 -6.01 -5.93 -7.82
CA SER A 121 -7.43 -5.60 -7.70
C SER A 121 -8.06 -6.30 -6.49
N PRO A 122 -9.17 -5.74 -5.94
CA PRO A 122 -9.88 -6.40 -4.84
C PRO A 122 -10.28 -7.84 -5.15
N GLU A 123 -10.69 -8.11 -6.39
CA GLU A 123 -11.09 -9.44 -6.85
C GLU A 123 -9.90 -10.41 -6.81
N THR A 124 -8.73 -9.96 -7.27
CA THR A 124 -7.50 -10.75 -7.21
C THR A 124 -7.09 -11.02 -5.76
N LEU A 125 -7.21 -10.02 -4.88
CA LEU A 125 -6.90 -10.17 -3.47
C LEU A 125 -7.84 -11.14 -2.76
N ASP A 126 -9.13 -11.10 -3.07
CA ASP A 126 -10.11 -12.08 -2.55
C ASP A 126 -9.74 -13.49 -2.96
N LEU A 127 -9.37 -13.68 -4.21
CA LEU A 127 -9.02 -14.99 -4.75
C LEU A 127 -7.73 -15.55 -4.09
N THR A 128 -6.70 -14.74 -3.97
CA THR A 128 -5.41 -15.16 -3.39
C THR A 128 -5.46 -15.26 -1.86
N GLY A 129 -6.30 -14.48 -1.21
CA GLY A 129 -6.48 -14.50 0.25
C GLY A 129 -7.29 -15.70 0.72
N ASP A 130 -8.11 -16.29 -0.13
CA ASP A 130 -8.86 -17.51 0.16
C ASP A 130 -8.00 -18.73 -0.22
N LYS A 131 -7.33 -19.30 0.76
CA LYS A 131 -6.49 -20.48 0.55
C LYS A 131 -7.24 -21.68 -0.01
N ALA A 132 -8.51 -21.83 0.33
CA ALA A 132 -9.33 -22.92 -0.17
C ALA A 132 -9.65 -22.74 -1.65
N ALA A 133 -10.04 -21.55 -2.05
CA ALA A 133 -10.29 -21.23 -3.44
C ALA A 133 -9.02 -21.32 -4.31
N ALA A 134 -7.90 -20.84 -3.79
CA ALA A 134 -6.61 -20.93 -4.45
C ALA A 134 -6.16 -22.40 -4.62
N CYS A 135 -6.35 -23.22 -3.60
CA CYS A 135 -6.06 -24.67 -3.66
C CYS A 135 -6.95 -25.38 -4.68
N LEU A 136 -8.24 -25.03 -4.76
CA LEU A 136 -9.16 -25.60 -5.74
C LEU A 136 -8.75 -25.26 -7.18
N LEU A 137 -8.39 -24.01 -7.44
CA LEU A 137 -7.89 -23.59 -8.73
C LEU A 137 -6.62 -24.34 -9.12
N TYR A 138 -5.69 -24.46 -8.21
CA TYR A 138 -4.43 -25.16 -8.45
C TYR A 138 -4.65 -26.66 -8.67
N THR A 139 -5.52 -27.27 -7.87
CA THR A 139 -5.86 -28.69 -8.00
C THR A 139 -6.61 -28.98 -9.29
N SER A 140 -7.51 -28.09 -9.71
CA SER A 140 -8.23 -28.17 -10.96
C SER A 140 -7.28 -28.17 -12.17
N ASP A 141 -6.28 -27.28 -12.19
CA ASP A 141 -5.26 -27.23 -13.23
C ASP A 141 -4.34 -28.44 -13.21
N ALA A 142 -4.04 -28.98 -12.02
CA ALA A 142 -3.19 -30.16 -11.86
C ALA A 142 -3.90 -31.47 -12.20
N ALA A 143 -5.23 -31.51 -12.19
CA ALA A 143 -6.03 -32.69 -12.50
C ALA A 143 -6.20 -32.93 -14.01
N ASP A 144 -5.89 -31.98 -14.83
CA ASP A 144 -5.85 -32.09 -16.27
C ASP A 144 -4.47 -32.56 -16.74
#